data_4cc062694a7694babb33b2087fb9ec70
#
_entry.id   4cc062694a7694babb33b2087fb9ec70
#
_cell.length_a   1.000
_cell.length_b   1.000
_cell.length_c   1.000
_cell.angle_alpha   90.00
_cell.angle_beta   90.00
_cell.angle_gamma   90.00
#
_symmetry.space_group_name_H-M   'P 1'
#
loop_
_entity.id
_entity.type
_entity.pdbx_description
1 polymer ?
#
loop_
_entity_poly.entity_id
_entity_poly.type
_entity_poly.pdbx_seq_one_letter_code
_entity_poly.pdbx_strand_id
1 'polypeptide(L)'
;MKTGEKLALLREKKGITQEKLSEILGVSRQSVSRWETDISFPETDKLIKLSRLFECSIDFLLNEDSQGNEDNSIDVSIDDCCKFIRECGYFFLATSVDNQPKLRPFGMVYSNKKALYIATDKRKNVYSDLITNPQVEIASYNLNTRRWIRIRGRAEAENSILIKDEMVNDYPLLKQKFSGETEMFLVIFKLLIDEMNIF
;
A
#
# COMPACT_ATOMS: atom_id res chain seq x y z
N MET A 1 -7.89 12.26 -16.81
CA MET A 1 -8.63 13.50 -16.42
C MET A 1 -7.61 14.60 -16.18
N LYS A 2 -7.76 15.78 -16.75
CA LYS A 2 -6.81 16.89 -16.59
C LYS A 2 -6.84 17.46 -15.18
N THR A 3 -5.74 18.14 -14.77
CA THR A 3 -5.61 18.72 -13.43
C THR A 3 -6.75 19.69 -13.08
N GLY A 4 -7.13 20.55 -14.02
CA GLY A 4 -8.23 21.50 -13.81
C GLY A 4 -9.58 20.84 -13.61
N GLU A 5 -9.90 19.82 -14.40
CA GLU A 5 -11.12 19.02 -14.24
C GLU A 5 -11.19 18.36 -12.87
N LYS A 6 -10.04 17.83 -12.36
CA LYS A 6 -9.96 17.26 -11.02
C LYS A 6 -10.20 18.28 -9.93
N LEU A 7 -9.59 19.47 -10.05
CA LEU A 7 -9.79 20.56 -9.08
C LEU A 7 -11.26 20.98 -9.02
N ALA A 8 -11.93 21.12 -10.18
CA ALA A 8 -13.34 21.45 -10.26
C ALA A 8 -14.20 20.38 -9.57
N LEU A 9 -13.94 19.10 -9.90
CA LEU A 9 -14.66 17.95 -9.31
C LEU A 9 -14.51 17.90 -7.79
N LEU A 10 -13.27 18.02 -7.28
CA LEU A 10 -12.98 17.99 -5.83
C LEU A 10 -13.66 19.14 -5.08
N ARG A 11 -13.65 20.34 -5.68
CA ARG A 11 -14.34 21.52 -5.13
C ARG A 11 -15.84 21.29 -5.05
N GLU A 12 -16.44 20.79 -6.12
CA GLU A 12 -17.88 20.48 -6.18
C GLU A 12 -18.28 19.39 -5.19
N LYS A 13 -17.47 18.34 -5.07
CA LYS A 13 -17.67 17.26 -4.10
C LYS A 13 -17.64 17.77 -2.65
N LYS A 14 -16.82 18.79 -2.34
CA LYS A 14 -16.83 19.50 -1.04
C LYS A 14 -17.97 20.54 -0.91
N GLY A 15 -18.79 20.72 -1.92
CA GLY A 15 -19.92 21.65 -1.89
C GLY A 15 -19.53 23.14 -1.79
N ILE A 16 -18.31 23.51 -2.22
CA ILE A 16 -17.81 24.89 -2.14
C ILE A 16 -17.77 25.53 -3.53
N THR A 17 -18.04 26.85 -3.57
CA THR A 17 -17.96 27.64 -4.79
C THR A 17 -16.52 28.02 -5.13
N GLN A 18 -16.24 28.43 -6.40
CA GLN A 18 -14.94 28.99 -6.79
C GLN A 18 -14.57 30.21 -5.93
N GLU A 19 -15.55 31.04 -5.57
CA GLU A 19 -15.38 32.18 -4.66
C GLU A 19 -14.85 31.70 -3.31
N LYS A 20 -15.53 30.73 -2.71
CA LYS A 20 -15.13 30.18 -1.39
C LYS A 20 -13.76 29.52 -1.42
N LEU A 21 -13.44 28.80 -2.49
CA LEU A 21 -12.11 28.22 -2.68
C LEU A 21 -11.03 29.32 -2.79
N SER A 22 -11.32 30.42 -3.50
CA SER A 22 -10.40 31.54 -3.65
C SER A 22 -10.10 32.22 -2.31
N GLU A 23 -11.10 32.41 -1.45
CA GLU A 23 -10.92 32.95 -0.09
C GLU A 23 -10.01 32.04 0.75
N ILE A 24 -10.27 30.72 0.75
CA ILE A 24 -9.49 29.74 1.52
C ILE A 24 -8.02 29.75 1.10
N LEU A 25 -7.76 29.87 -0.20
CA LEU A 25 -6.40 29.84 -0.75
C LEU A 25 -5.70 31.20 -0.72
N GLY A 26 -6.43 32.30 -0.49
CA GLY A 26 -5.91 33.67 -0.55
C GLY A 26 -5.51 34.06 -1.96
N VAL A 27 -6.36 33.80 -2.95
CA VAL A 27 -6.17 34.12 -4.38
C VAL A 27 -7.43 34.74 -4.96
N SER A 28 -7.37 35.26 -6.21
CA SER A 28 -8.57 35.74 -6.88
C SER A 28 -9.45 34.57 -7.38
N ARG A 29 -10.78 34.80 -7.46
CA ARG A 29 -11.70 33.83 -8.10
C ARG A 29 -11.28 33.51 -9.54
N GLN A 30 -10.74 34.51 -10.26
CA GLN A 30 -10.23 34.31 -11.62
C GLN A 30 -9.06 33.34 -11.66
N SER A 31 -8.19 33.32 -10.67
CA SER A 31 -7.10 32.36 -10.56
C SER A 31 -7.64 30.93 -10.43
N VAL A 32 -8.64 30.71 -9.56
CA VAL A 32 -9.30 29.41 -9.41
C VAL A 32 -9.95 28.95 -10.73
N SER A 33 -10.69 29.84 -11.39
CA SER A 33 -11.32 29.54 -12.68
C SER A 33 -10.29 29.17 -13.77
N ARG A 34 -9.14 29.85 -13.81
CA ARG A 34 -8.06 29.55 -14.77
C ARG A 34 -7.37 28.21 -14.47
N TRP A 35 -7.27 27.84 -13.20
CA TRP A 35 -6.76 26.52 -12.82
C TRP A 35 -7.72 25.41 -13.22
N GLU A 36 -9.03 25.57 -12.94
CA GLU A 36 -10.07 24.59 -13.29
C GLU A 36 -10.27 24.41 -14.80
N THR A 37 -9.83 25.39 -15.60
CA THR A 37 -9.87 25.32 -17.08
C THR A 37 -8.51 25.03 -17.72
N ASP A 38 -7.51 24.63 -16.93
CA ASP A 38 -6.13 24.34 -17.37
C ASP A 38 -5.44 25.49 -18.13
N ILE A 39 -5.89 26.74 -17.95
CA ILE A 39 -5.27 27.92 -18.54
C ILE A 39 -3.99 28.31 -17.78
N SER A 40 -3.93 28.03 -16.48
CA SER A 40 -2.75 28.21 -15.63
C SER A 40 -2.72 27.18 -14.52
N PHE A 41 -1.56 26.97 -13.91
CA PHE A 41 -1.39 26.06 -12.81
C PHE A 41 -1.30 26.79 -11.46
N PRO A 42 -1.77 26.17 -10.35
CA PRO A 42 -1.52 26.66 -9.00
C PRO A 42 -0.02 26.64 -8.69
N GLU A 43 0.46 27.66 -7.97
CA GLU A 43 1.82 27.68 -7.41
C GLU A 43 1.98 26.57 -6.34
N THR A 44 3.23 26.18 -6.06
CA THR A 44 3.55 25.06 -5.16
C THR A 44 2.91 25.19 -3.77
N ASP A 45 2.87 26.39 -3.20
CA ASP A 45 2.23 26.66 -1.90
C ASP A 45 0.71 26.46 -1.96
N LYS A 46 0.08 26.76 -3.09
CA LYS A 46 -1.35 26.56 -3.32
C LYS A 46 -1.66 25.08 -3.56
N LEU A 47 -0.78 24.36 -4.28
CA LEU A 47 -0.90 22.90 -4.44
C LEU A 47 -0.86 22.18 -3.08
N ILE A 48 0.03 22.58 -2.18
CA ILE A 48 0.09 22.02 -0.82
C ILE A 48 -1.21 22.32 -0.04
N LYS A 49 -1.76 23.52 -0.17
CA LYS A 49 -3.03 23.88 0.48
C LYS A 49 -4.21 23.11 -0.11
N LEU A 50 -4.26 22.95 -1.45
CA LEU A 50 -5.28 22.18 -2.16
C LEU A 50 -5.24 20.70 -1.76
N SER A 51 -4.05 20.10 -1.72
CA SER A 51 -3.84 18.71 -1.29
C SER A 51 -4.38 18.48 0.13
N ARG A 52 -4.12 19.39 1.06
CA ARG A 52 -4.64 19.32 2.43
C ARG A 52 -6.16 19.56 2.49
N LEU A 53 -6.66 20.54 1.75
CA LEU A 53 -8.08 20.88 1.71
C LEU A 53 -8.93 19.74 1.15
N PHE A 54 -8.43 19.09 0.10
CA PHE A 54 -9.13 18.01 -0.58
C PHE A 54 -8.74 16.61 -0.09
N GLU A 55 -7.81 16.54 0.89
CA GLU A 55 -7.35 15.28 1.50
C GLU A 55 -6.77 14.30 0.46
N CYS A 56 -6.08 14.81 -0.54
CA CYS A 56 -5.48 14.04 -1.62
C CYS A 56 -3.99 14.37 -1.78
N SER A 57 -3.23 13.51 -2.46
CA SER A 57 -1.81 13.79 -2.74
C SER A 57 -1.66 14.87 -3.83
N ILE A 58 -0.52 15.59 -3.82
CA ILE A 58 -0.16 16.52 -4.90
C ILE A 58 0.00 15.75 -6.21
N ASP A 59 0.54 14.54 -6.14
CA ASP A 59 0.70 13.65 -7.28
C ASP A 59 -0.65 13.31 -7.94
N PHE A 60 -1.67 13.00 -7.13
CA PHE A 60 -3.03 12.82 -7.62
C PHE A 60 -3.56 14.05 -8.35
N LEU A 61 -3.28 15.26 -7.86
CA LEU A 61 -3.72 16.50 -8.50
C LEU A 61 -3.05 16.71 -9.86
N LEU A 62 -1.76 16.35 -10.01
CA LEU A 62 -0.95 16.67 -11.17
C LEU A 62 -0.92 15.60 -12.25
N ASN A 63 -1.10 14.32 -11.91
CA ASN A 63 -1.04 13.21 -12.88
C ASN A 63 -2.32 13.04 -13.67
N GLU A 64 -2.27 13.20 -15.00
CA GLU A 64 -3.43 13.09 -15.91
C GLU A 64 -4.05 11.68 -15.97
N ASP A 65 -3.26 10.63 -15.69
CA ASP A 65 -3.67 9.23 -15.78
C ASP A 65 -4.46 8.70 -14.57
N SER A 66 -4.59 9.49 -13.51
CA SER A 66 -5.41 9.11 -12.35
C SER A 66 -6.89 9.29 -12.67
N GLN A 67 -7.51 8.30 -13.28
CA GLN A 67 -8.97 8.21 -13.40
C GLN A 67 -9.56 8.07 -11.99
N GLY A 68 -10.49 8.98 -11.68
CA GLY A 68 -11.15 9.02 -10.38
C GLY A 68 -11.95 7.76 -10.14
N ASN A 69 -11.42 6.88 -9.32
CA ASN A 69 -12.21 5.90 -8.60
C ASN A 69 -12.52 6.47 -7.21
N GLU A 70 -13.78 6.37 -6.82
CA GLU A 70 -14.37 6.92 -5.58
C GLU A 70 -13.93 6.20 -4.30
N ASP A 71 -12.79 5.54 -4.33
CA ASP A 71 -12.06 5.05 -3.17
C ASP A 71 -10.68 5.71 -3.14
N ASN A 72 -10.26 6.20 -1.99
CA ASN A 72 -8.89 6.66 -1.70
C ASN A 72 -7.85 5.53 -1.78
N SER A 73 -8.08 4.52 -2.58
CA SER A 73 -7.10 3.53 -2.96
C SER A 73 -6.36 4.09 -4.19
N ILE A 74 -5.15 4.62 -3.99
CA ILE A 74 -4.10 4.49 -4.99
C ILE A 74 -4.22 3.05 -5.46
N ASP A 75 -4.32 2.82 -6.76
CA ASP A 75 -4.27 1.45 -7.29
C ASP A 75 -2.85 0.94 -7.03
N VAL A 76 -2.63 0.51 -5.79
CA VAL A 76 -1.32 0.12 -5.25
C VAL A 76 -1.03 -1.24 -5.84
N SER A 77 -0.04 -1.30 -6.72
CA SER A 77 0.36 -2.59 -7.27
C SER A 77 0.95 -3.49 -6.17
N ILE A 78 0.91 -4.80 -6.41
CA ILE A 78 1.56 -5.79 -5.53
C ILE A 78 3.06 -5.47 -5.35
N ASP A 79 3.73 -5.00 -6.41
CA ASP A 79 5.13 -4.64 -6.36
C ASP A 79 5.37 -3.38 -5.53
N ASP A 80 4.47 -2.38 -5.59
CA ASP A 80 4.55 -1.19 -4.72
C ASP A 80 4.38 -1.55 -3.25
N CYS A 81 3.46 -2.46 -2.93
CA CYS A 81 3.29 -2.99 -1.58
C CYS A 81 4.56 -3.70 -1.09
N CYS A 82 5.13 -4.56 -1.92
CA CYS A 82 6.37 -5.27 -1.60
C CYS A 82 7.52 -4.29 -1.35
N LYS A 83 7.70 -3.31 -2.23
CA LYS A 83 8.70 -2.26 -2.11
C LYS A 83 8.50 -1.45 -0.83
N PHE A 84 7.28 -1.00 -0.56
CA PHE A 84 6.97 -0.25 0.66
C PHE A 84 7.33 -1.02 1.93
N ILE A 85 6.94 -2.31 2.01
CA ILE A 85 7.25 -3.16 3.16
C ILE A 85 8.76 -3.34 3.31
N ARG A 86 9.50 -3.52 2.21
CA ARG A 86 10.96 -3.63 2.23
C ARG A 86 11.65 -2.36 2.72
N GLU A 87 11.16 -1.20 2.30
CA GLU A 87 11.65 0.09 2.79
C GLU A 87 11.43 0.28 4.30
N CYS A 88 10.35 -0.28 4.84
CA CYS A 88 10.10 -0.31 6.29
C CYS A 88 11.04 -1.29 7.04
N GLY A 89 11.58 -2.29 6.34
CA GLY A 89 12.47 -3.33 6.90
C GLY A 89 11.75 -4.46 7.64
N TYR A 90 10.52 -4.27 8.07
CA TYR A 90 9.68 -5.27 8.73
C TYR A 90 8.20 -4.95 8.55
N PHE A 91 7.37 -5.95 8.83
CA PHE A 91 5.92 -5.80 8.93
C PHE A 91 5.36 -6.65 10.07
N PHE A 92 4.16 -6.34 10.52
CA PHE A 92 3.44 -7.16 11.47
C PHE A 92 2.44 -8.03 10.73
N LEU A 93 2.43 -9.32 11.04
CA LEU A 93 1.45 -10.28 10.57
C LEU A 93 0.47 -10.59 11.70
N ALA A 94 -0.79 -10.27 11.49
CA ALA A 94 -1.90 -10.68 12.36
C ALA A 94 -2.51 -11.99 11.85
N THR A 95 -2.77 -12.90 12.77
CA THR A 95 -3.53 -14.15 12.57
C THR A 95 -4.55 -14.28 13.70
N SER A 96 -5.56 -15.12 13.53
CA SER A 96 -6.54 -15.41 14.58
C SER A 96 -6.86 -16.89 14.60
N VAL A 97 -6.78 -17.52 15.77
CA VAL A 97 -7.19 -18.91 16.02
C VAL A 97 -7.97 -18.93 17.32
N ASP A 98 -9.10 -19.63 17.34
CA ASP A 98 -10.01 -19.72 18.49
C ASP A 98 -10.44 -18.35 19.04
N ASN A 99 -10.75 -17.40 18.14
CA ASN A 99 -11.06 -16.00 18.45
C ASN A 99 -9.95 -15.22 19.18
N GLN A 100 -8.73 -15.79 19.26
CA GLN A 100 -7.58 -15.13 19.85
C GLN A 100 -6.73 -14.52 18.73
N PRO A 101 -6.63 -13.18 18.61
CA PRO A 101 -5.73 -12.53 17.69
C PRO A 101 -4.28 -12.68 18.17
N LYS A 102 -3.38 -12.85 17.21
CA LYS A 102 -1.94 -12.97 17.44
C LYS A 102 -1.19 -12.07 16.46
N LEU A 103 -0.28 -11.26 16.96
CA LEU A 103 0.51 -10.32 16.16
C LEU A 103 2.01 -10.65 16.29
N ARG A 104 2.75 -10.63 15.16
CA ARG A 104 4.16 -10.98 15.13
C ARG A 104 4.92 -10.16 14.11
N PRO A 105 6.19 -9.76 14.39
CA PRO A 105 7.04 -9.15 13.39
C PRO A 105 7.52 -10.19 12.36
N PHE A 106 7.53 -9.78 11.10
CA PHE A 106 8.10 -10.48 9.96
C PHE A 106 9.03 -9.54 9.20
N GLY A 107 10.09 -10.08 8.58
CA GLY A 107 11.08 -9.28 7.86
C GLY A 107 11.21 -9.62 6.37
N MET A 108 10.54 -10.65 5.88
CA MET A 108 10.75 -11.13 4.52
C MET A 108 9.44 -11.17 3.75
N VAL A 109 9.38 -10.39 2.68
CA VAL A 109 8.29 -10.35 1.72
C VAL A 109 8.85 -10.37 0.31
N TYR A 110 8.28 -11.16 -0.56
CA TYR A 110 8.66 -11.28 -1.97
C TYR A 110 7.44 -11.05 -2.86
N SER A 111 7.64 -10.48 -4.04
CA SER A 111 6.60 -10.37 -5.08
C SER A 111 7.11 -10.86 -6.42
N ASN A 112 6.22 -11.42 -7.22
CA ASN A 112 6.47 -11.80 -8.61
C ASN A 112 5.50 -11.13 -9.58
N LYS A 113 5.07 -9.89 -9.32
CA LYS A 113 4.05 -9.11 -10.04
C LYS A 113 2.61 -9.66 -9.95
N LYS A 114 2.42 -10.91 -9.56
CA LYS A 114 1.09 -11.57 -9.48
C LYS A 114 0.61 -11.76 -8.05
N ALA A 115 1.54 -11.92 -7.10
CA ALA A 115 1.22 -12.17 -5.70
C ALA A 115 2.35 -11.71 -4.77
N LEU A 116 2.01 -11.49 -3.51
CA LEU A 116 2.95 -11.37 -2.41
C LEU A 116 3.17 -12.74 -1.77
N TYR A 117 4.38 -12.96 -1.31
CA TYR A 117 4.79 -14.17 -0.63
C TYR A 117 5.50 -13.84 0.66
N ILE A 118 5.25 -14.63 1.69
CA ILE A 118 5.93 -14.56 2.98
C ILE A 118 6.52 -15.94 3.31
N ALA A 119 7.61 -15.95 4.08
CA ALA A 119 8.27 -17.19 4.48
C ALA A 119 8.24 -17.39 5.99
N THR A 120 8.07 -18.64 6.41
CA THR A 120 8.14 -19.02 7.83
C THR A 120 8.81 -20.37 8.00
N ASP A 121 9.03 -20.73 9.25
CA ASP A 121 9.52 -22.06 9.64
C ASP A 121 8.35 -22.93 10.09
N LYS A 122 8.24 -24.12 9.52
CA LYS A 122 7.16 -25.10 9.81
C LYS A 122 7.03 -25.45 11.29
N ARG A 123 8.12 -25.28 12.05
CA ARG A 123 8.16 -25.53 13.50
C ARG A 123 7.58 -24.40 14.35
N LYS A 124 7.33 -23.23 13.78
CA LYS A 124 6.76 -22.10 14.50
C LYS A 124 5.24 -22.16 14.58
N ASN A 125 4.67 -21.69 15.67
CA ASN A 125 3.23 -21.63 15.90
C ASN A 125 2.47 -20.88 14.78
N VAL A 126 3.11 -19.88 14.15
CA VAL A 126 2.49 -19.15 13.03
C VAL A 126 2.16 -20.07 11.84
N TYR A 127 2.95 -21.11 11.61
CA TYR A 127 2.64 -22.08 10.57
C TYR A 127 1.32 -22.81 10.87
N SER A 128 1.17 -23.36 12.07
CA SER A 128 -0.07 -24.02 12.48
C SER A 128 -1.26 -23.07 12.51
N ASP A 129 -1.06 -21.82 12.94
CA ASP A 129 -2.10 -20.80 12.92
C ASP A 129 -2.62 -20.54 11.50
N LEU A 130 -1.71 -20.37 10.51
CA LEU A 130 -2.06 -20.12 9.11
C LEU A 130 -2.74 -21.33 8.43
N ILE A 131 -2.37 -22.55 8.83
CA ILE A 131 -3.04 -23.76 8.33
C ILE A 131 -4.45 -23.88 8.92
N THR A 132 -4.62 -23.53 10.19
CA THR A 132 -5.92 -23.63 10.89
C THR A 132 -6.88 -22.53 10.43
N ASN A 133 -6.40 -21.32 10.32
CA ASN A 133 -7.16 -20.17 9.83
C ASN A 133 -6.28 -19.33 8.90
N PRO A 134 -6.51 -19.34 7.58
CA PRO A 134 -5.69 -18.64 6.63
C PRO A 134 -5.91 -17.12 6.61
N GLN A 135 -6.90 -16.60 7.31
CA GLN A 135 -7.19 -15.16 7.34
C GLN A 135 -6.05 -14.40 8.00
N VAL A 136 -5.56 -13.37 7.31
CA VAL A 136 -4.41 -12.58 7.75
C VAL A 136 -4.65 -11.09 7.51
N GLU A 137 -3.99 -10.30 8.34
CA GLU A 137 -3.80 -8.87 8.09
C GLU A 137 -2.32 -8.51 8.29
N ILE A 138 -1.78 -7.71 7.37
CA ILE A 138 -0.42 -7.20 7.41
C ILE A 138 -0.48 -5.69 7.62
N ALA A 139 0.38 -5.20 8.50
CA ALA A 139 0.62 -3.78 8.68
C ALA A 139 2.12 -3.49 8.73
N SER A 140 2.54 -2.40 8.09
CA SER A 140 3.90 -1.88 8.19
C SER A 140 3.88 -0.35 8.18
N TYR A 141 4.79 0.28 8.92
CA TYR A 141 4.85 1.73 9.07
C TYR A 141 6.24 2.23 8.70
N ASN A 142 6.29 3.20 7.78
CA ASN A 142 7.52 3.86 7.36
C ASN A 142 7.74 5.13 8.21
N LEU A 143 8.74 5.08 9.08
CA LEU A 143 9.09 6.18 9.99
C LEU A 143 9.52 7.46 9.26
N ASN A 144 10.14 7.33 8.08
CA ASN A 144 10.66 8.47 7.32
C ASN A 144 9.55 9.24 6.62
N THR A 145 8.60 8.52 6.01
CA THR A 145 7.50 9.11 5.24
C THR A 145 6.24 9.32 6.08
N ARG A 146 6.19 8.73 7.29
CA ARG A 146 5.02 8.69 8.18
C ARG A 146 3.78 8.04 7.53
N ARG A 147 3.99 7.22 6.51
CA ARG A 147 2.95 6.44 5.84
C ARG A 147 2.92 5.02 6.39
N TRP A 148 1.79 4.36 6.24
CA TRP A 148 1.67 2.96 6.62
C TRP A 148 0.84 2.19 5.60
N ILE A 149 1.07 0.88 5.52
CA ILE A 149 0.35 -0.03 4.64
C ILE A 149 -0.48 -1.00 5.46
N ARG A 150 -1.68 -1.30 4.96
CA ARG A 150 -2.51 -2.40 5.43
C ARG A 150 -2.84 -3.31 4.25
N ILE A 151 -2.65 -4.61 4.43
CA ILE A 151 -3.02 -5.65 3.47
C ILE A 151 -3.85 -6.68 4.21
N ARG A 152 -5.05 -6.95 3.74
CA ARG A 152 -5.94 -7.98 4.26
C ARG A 152 -6.15 -9.05 3.21
N GLY A 153 -6.22 -10.31 3.64
CA GLY A 153 -6.42 -11.42 2.73
C GLY A 153 -6.25 -12.77 3.40
N ARG A 154 -5.88 -13.77 2.60
CA ARG A 154 -5.68 -15.15 3.03
C ARG A 154 -4.30 -15.64 2.63
N ALA A 155 -3.67 -16.42 3.51
CA ALA A 155 -2.38 -17.06 3.27
C ALA A 155 -2.60 -18.51 2.83
N GLU A 156 -2.14 -18.86 1.64
CA GLU A 156 -2.17 -20.24 1.12
C GLU A 156 -0.75 -20.78 1.01
N ALA A 157 -0.54 -22.04 1.42
CA ALA A 157 0.77 -22.66 1.31
C ALA A 157 1.19 -22.77 -0.17
N GLU A 158 2.39 -22.27 -0.49
CA GLU A 158 2.96 -22.28 -1.83
C GLU A 158 4.02 -23.38 -1.94
N ASN A 159 3.81 -24.30 -2.87
CA ASN A 159 4.69 -25.45 -3.07
C ASN A 159 5.60 -25.32 -4.32
N SER A 160 5.55 -24.21 -5.03
CA SER A 160 6.36 -23.98 -6.22
C SER A 160 7.83 -23.89 -5.86
N ILE A 161 8.64 -24.78 -6.42
CA ILE A 161 10.10 -24.77 -6.29
C ILE A 161 10.66 -23.46 -6.84
N LEU A 162 10.14 -22.95 -7.95
CA LEU A 162 10.58 -21.70 -8.55
C LEU A 162 10.41 -20.51 -7.60
N ILE A 163 9.25 -20.36 -6.97
CA ILE A 163 8.99 -19.29 -5.99
C ILE A 163 9.90 -19.44 -4.78
N LYS A 164 10.14 -20.66 -4.32
CA LYS A 164 11.06 -20.93 -3.22
C LYS A 164 12.48 -20.47 -3.57
N ASP A 165 12.97 -20.84 -4.75
CA ASP A 165 14.31 -20.50 -5.21
C ASP A 165 14.46 -18.98 -5.43
N GLU A 166 13.47 -18.34 -6.05
CA GLU A 166 13.45 -16.88 -6.22
C GLU A 166 13.51 -16.16 -4.88
N MET A 167 12.68 -16.56 -3.92
CA MET A 167 12.66 -15.94 -2.60
C MET A 167 13.95 -16.20 -1.80
N VAL A 168 14.53 -17.40 -1.88
CA VAL A 168 15.81 -17.74 -1.23
C VAL A 168 16.96 -16.94 -1.84
N ASN A 169 16.96 -16.73 -3.15
CA ASN A 169 17.98 -15.90 -3.83
C ASN A 169 17.86 -14.43 -3.46
N ASP A 170 16.65 -13.93 -3.28
CA ASP A 170 16.36 -12.54 -2.90
C ASP A 170 16.70 -12.25 -1.40
N TYR A 171 16.67 -13.30 -0.57
CA TYR A 171 16.99 -13.22 0.85
C TYR A 171 18.09 -14.20 1.26
N PRO A 172 19.39 -13.81 1.17
CA PRO A 172 20.52 -14.68 1.55
C PRO A 172 20.43 -15.27 2.96
N LEU A 173 19.77 -14.56 3.89
CA LEU A 173 19.53 -15.07 5.25
C LEU A 173 18.62 -16.30 5.28
N LEU A 174 17.67 -16.43 4.32
CA LEU A 174 16.89 -17.66 4.19
C LEU A 174 17.76 -18.83 3.81
N LYS A 175 18.67 -18.64 2.84
CA LYS A 175 19.62 -19.67 2.40
C LYS A 175 20.54 -20.12 3.56
N GLN A 176 21.00 -19.17 4.37
CA GLN A 176 21.82 -19.49 5.53
C GLN A 176 21.06 -20.26 6.61
N LYS A 177 19.80 -19.90 6.85
CA LYS A 177 18.97 -20.49 7.90
C LYS A 177 18.33 -21.84 7.50
N PHE A 178 18.01 -21.99 6.22
CA PHE A 178 17.32 -23.16 5.69
C PHE A 178 18.18 -23.82 4.61
N SER A 179 19.25 -24.49 5.04
CA SER A 179 20.16 -25.27 4.19
C SER A 179 20.33 -26.69 4.73
N GLY A 180 20.58 -27.63 3.83
CA GLY A 180 20.73 -29.05 4.18
C GLY A 180 19.48 -29.60 4.87
N GLU A 181 19.63 -30.23 6.02
CA GLU A 181 18.50 -30.86 6.75
C GLU A 181 17.41 -29.87 7.20
N THR A 182 17.72 -28.56 7.30
CA THR A 182 16.74 -27.55 7.73
C THR A 182 15.90 -27.01 6.59
N GLU A 183 16.24 -27.31 5.36
CA GLU A 183 15.50 -26.84 4.16
C GLU A 183 14.04 -27.30 4.14
N MET A 184 13.76 -28.49 4.65
CA MET A 184 12.43 -29.06 4.76
C MET A 184 11.49 -28.27 5.68
N PHE A 185 12.02 -27.40 6.53
CA PHE A 185 11.23 -26.59 7.45
C PHE A 185 10.84 -25.20 6.87
N LEU A 186 11.46 -24.80 5.75
CA LEU A 186 11.06 -23.57 5.06
C LEU A 186 9.73 -23.76 4.37
N VAL A 187 8.76 -22.95 4.76
CA VAL A 187 7.44 -22.90 4.11
C VAL A 187 7.19 -21.48 3.62
N ILE A 188 6.69 -21.39 2.40
CA ILE A 188 6.27 -20.14 1.77
C ILE A 188 4.75 -20.12 1.72
N PHE A 189 4.18 -18.97 2.01
CA PHE A 189 2.76 -18.69 1.84
C PHE A 189 2.57 -17.62 0.79
N LYS A 190 1.69 -17.90 -0.16
CA LYS A 190 1.14 -16.92 -1.08
C LYS A 190 0.02 -16.16 -0.40
N LEU A 191 -0.01 -14.84 -0.54
CA LEU A 191 -1.09 -14.01 -0.04
C LEU A 191 -2.10 -13.75 -1.15
N LEU A 192 -3.32 -14.24 -0.95
CA LEU A 192 -4.50 -13.88 -1.74
C LEU A 192 -5.07 -12.62 -1.12
N ILE A 193 -4.87 -11.50 -1.80
CA ILE A 193 -5.17 -10.16 -1.28
C ILE A 193 -6.63 -9.82 -1.59
N ASP A 194 -7.41 -9.53 -0.54
CA ASP A 194 -8.78 -9.05 -0.64
C ASP A 194 -8.82 -7.51 -0.66
N GLU A 195 -7.89 -6.86 0.09
CA GLU A 195 -7.80 -5.40 0.20
C GLU A 195 -6.35 -4.99 0.50
N MET A 196 -5.88 -3.91 -0.14
CA MET A 196 -4.59 -3.30 0.18
C MET A 196 -4.65 -1.79 0.04
N ASN A 197 -4.13 -1.08 1.05
CA ASN A 197 -4.15 0.38 1.13
C ASN A 197 -2.83 0.90 1.70
N ILE A 198 -2.34 2.02 1.15
CA ILE A 198 -1.26 2.82 1.73
C ILE A 198 -1.85 4.16 2.17
N PHE A 199 -1.65 4.51 3.43
CA PHE A 199 -2.19 5.70 4.09
C PHE A 199 -1.13 6.76 4.34
#